data_fe2004c3926097059ced98e59198cfb5
#
_entry.id   fe2004c3926097059ced98e59198cfb5
#
_cell.length_a   1.000
_cell.length_b   1.000
_cell.length_c   1.000
_cell.angle_alpha   90.00
_cell.angle_beta   90.00
_cell.angle_gamma   90.00
#
_symmetry.space_group_name_H-M   'P 1'
#
loop_
_entity.id
_entity.type
_entity.pdbx_description
1 polymer ?
#
loop_
_entity_poly.entity_id
_entity_poly.type
_entity_poly.pdbx_seq_one_letter_code
_entity_poly.pdbx_strand_id
1 'polypeptide(L)'
;EYLEMDVGELLNYKPAKEPKRGLDDDEEAADTRPRKRLQHSAGGRVSRFAPVRDDPDFTPRVALEPADAPEPDAGVDILDDTNLKKLILNFEKRVLKNQELRIKYPDLPEKFMDSEVELNDILQEMHIVATQPELYPILVELNAVQSILGLLAHENTDISIAVVDLLQELTDVDSLHESQEGADMLIDALIDGQIVAQLVQNLERLDETVKEEAEGVHNTLAIVENLAEFRPELSIQAAQQGLLAWILKRLKAKMPFDANKLYCSEILSILLQNHEENKKLLGEIDGIDTLLQQLSYFKRHDPNSSDETEMMENLFGALCSSLMCAPNRERFLKGEGLQLMNLMLREKKMSRSGALKVLDFATCNVEGTDNCNKFVDILGLRTIFPLFMQTPRKYKKKGASPEEHEEHVCSVISSMLKNCKTTQRQRLLNKFTENDHEKVDRLMELHFKYLEKVHAIDNIIEREKEGHLSGRQESGEDSLRPLAVAWPQESRVKIRHQRCVFR
;
A
#
# COMPACT_ATOMS: atom_id res chain seq x y z
N GLU A 1 -29.81 31.43 -15.84
CA GLU A 1 -30.81 30.75 -16.70
C GLU A 1 -30.40 29.27 -16.74
N TYR A 2 -31.12 28.44 -15.98
CA TYR A 2 -31.02 26.98 -16.03
C TYR A 2 -31.98 26.50 -17.11
N LEU A 3 -31.45 25.86 -18.14
CA LEU A 3 -32.26 25.13 -19.14
C LEU A 3 -32.71 23.79 -18.51
N GLU A 4 -34.00 23.74 -18.15
CA GLU A 4 -34.69 22.49 -17.87
C GLU A 4 -34.81 21.69 -19.17
N MET A 5 -34.13 20.55 -19.26
CA MET A 5 -34.37 19.61 -20.36
C MET A 5 -35.57 18.71 -20.02
N ASP A 6 -36.50 18.65 -20.94
CA ASP A 6 -37.74 17.85 -20.83
C ASP A 6 -37.40 16.35 -20.87
N VAL A 7 -37.92 15.61 -19.86
CA VAL A 7 -37.75 14.15 -19.73
C VAL A 7 -38.32 13.39 -20.95
N GLY A 8 -39.20 14.01 -21.72
CA GLY A 8 -39.77 13.47 -22.96
C GLY A 8 -38.75 13.36 -24.12
N GLU A 9 -37.76 14.23 -24.19
CA GLU A 9 -36.74 14.19 -25.24
C GLU A 9 -35.69 13.07 -25.01
N LEU A 10 -35.43 12.72 -23.75
CA LEU A 10 -34.50 11.65 -23.40
C LEU A 10 -35.03 10.24 -23.74
N LEU A 11 -36.34 10.06 -23.78
CA LEU A 11 -36.95 8.78 -24.12
C LEU A 11 -37.01 8.49 -25.64
N ASN A 12 -36.78 9.50 -26.49
CA ASN A 12 -36.85 9.38 -27.96
C ASN A 12 -35.49 9.46 -28.66
N TYR A 13 -34.36 9.51 -27.90
CA TYR A 13 -33.02 9.57 -28.50
C TYR A 13 -32.63 8.26 -29.17
N LYS A 14 -32.50 8.26 -30.48
CA LYS A 14 -31.90 7.16 -31.27
C LYS A 14 -30.50 7.56 -31.70
N PRO A 15 -29.44 6.85 -31.26
CA PRO A 15 -28.09 7.16 -31.71
C PRO A 15 -27.92 6.85 -33.21
N ALA A 16 -27.25 7.75 -33.91
CA ALA A 16 -26.88 7.57 -35.31
C ALA A 16 -25.93 6.37 -35.47
N LYS A 17 -26.19 5.55 -36.50
CA LYS A 17 -25.40 4.34 -36.80
C LYS A 17 -24.01 4.73 -37.29
N GLU A 18 -22.95 4.27 -36.60
CA GLU A 18 -21.59 4.32 -37.10
C GLU A 18 -21.37 3.26 -38.19
N PRO A 19 -20.49 3.56 -39.20
CA PRO A 19 -20.24 2.64 -40.31
C PRO A 19 -19.40 1.44 -39.87
N LYS A 20 -19.82 0.26 -40.32
CA LYS A 20 -19.11 -1.02 -40.17
C LYS A 20 -17.79 -0.97 -40.93
N ARG A 21 -16.64 -1.20 -40.25
CA ARG A 21 -15.40 -1.61 -40.84
C ARG A 21 -15.32 -3.13 -40.89
N GLY A 22 -14.92 -3.66 -42.06
CA GLY A 22 -14.85 -5.06 -42.37
C GLY A 22 -13.77 -5.82 -41.60
N LEU A 23 -14.04 -7.10 -41.44
CA LEU A 23 -13.04 -8.11 -41.10
C LEU A 23 -12.04 -8.23 -42.21
N ASP A 24 -10.77 -8.21 -41.87
CA ASP A 24 -9.73 -8.90 -42.64
C ASP A 24 -8.94 -9.77 -41.67
N ASP A 25 -8.97 -11.07 -41.96
CA ASP A 25 -8.06 -12.10 -41.49
C ASP A 25 -6.65 -11.76 -41.98
N ASP A 26 -5.62 -11.96 -41.10
CA ASP A 26 -4.42 -12.65 -41.52
C ASP A 26 -3.38 -12.81 -40.41
N GLU A 27 -3.03 -14.07 -40.21
CA GLU A 27 -1.72 -14.69 -40.05
C GLU A 27 -0.87 -14.43 -38.79
N GLU A 28 -0.59 -15.58 -38.19
CA GLU A 28 0.46 -15.86 -37.22
C GLU A 28 1.86 -15.47 -37.71
N ALA A 29 2.62 -14.81 -36.87
CA ALA A 29 4.07 -14.88 -36.91
C ALA A 29 4.64 -14.98 -35.48
N ALA A 30 5.22 -16.13 -35.19
CA ALA A 30 6.01 -16.41 -34.00
C ALA A 30 7.28 -15.54 -34.02
N ASP A 31 7.45 -14.71 -32.98
CA ASP A 31 8.74 -14.07 -32.71
C ASP A 31 9.28 -14.50 -31.34
N THR A 32 10.25 -15.40 -31.43
CA THR A 32 11.05 -15.91 -30.32
C THR A 32 12.18 -14.93 -30.01
N ARG A 33 12.06 -14.16 -28.92
CA ARG A 33 13.20 -13.45 -28.32
C ARG A 33 13.26 -13.66 -26.79
N PRO A 34 14.45 -13.92 -26.21
CA PRO A 34 14.60 -14.27 -24.82
C PRO A 34 14.46 -13.06 -23.89
N ARG A 35 13.64 -13.22 -22.86
CA ARG A 35 13.46 -12.22 -21.82
C ARG A 35 14.70 -12.13 -20.93
N LYS A 36 15.34 -10.97 -20.92
CA LYS A 36 16.31 -10.60 -19.89
C LYS A 36 15.57 -10.27 -18.59
N ARG A 37 15.97 -10.99 -17.58
CA ARG A 37 15.63 -10.76 -16.17
C ARG A 37 16.24 -9.41 -15.77
N LEU A 38 15.42 -8.44 -15.36
CA LEU A 38 15.89 -7.21 -14.75
C LEU A 38 16.17 -7.51 -13.27
N GLN A 39 17.44 -7.48 -12.92
CA GLN A 39 17.89 -7.36 -11.54
C GLN A 39 17.79 -5.86 -11.19
N HIS A 40 17.15 -5.57 -10.07
CA HIS A 40 17.24 -4.25 -9.46
C HIS A 40 18.67 -4.08 -8.94
N SER A 41 19.38 -3.13 -9.49
CA SER A 41 20.58 -2.58 -8.89
C SER A 41 20.28 -1.13 -8.51
N ALA A 42 20.43 -0.82 -7.25
CA ALA A 42 20.50 0.53 -6.74
C ALA A 42 21.64 1.27 -7.46
N GLY A 43 21.32 2.39 -8.07
CA GLY A 43 22.29 3.22 -8.76
C GLY A 43 21.88 4.67 -8.69
N GLY A 44 22.64 5.44 -7.92
CA GLY A 44 22.48 6.87 -7.71
C GLY A 44 22.30 7.65 -9.00
N ARG A 45 21.36 8.56 -9.00
CA ARG A 45 21.11 9.50 -10.09
C ARG A 45 22.10 10.64 -10.01
N VAL A 46 23.04 10.64 -10.96
CA VAL A 46 23.83 11.84 -11.27
C VAL A 46 22.99 12.77 -12.13
N SER A 47 22.77 13.97 -11.63
CA SER A 47 22.15 15.09 -12.36
C SER A 47 22.93 15.37 -13.66
N ARG A 48 22.24 15.34 -14.82
CA ARG A 48 22.79 15.77 -16.11
C ARG A 48 22.32 17.17 -16.42
N PHE A 49 23.23 18.13 -16.33
CA PHE A 49 23.08 19.43 -16.96
C PHE A 49 23.19 19.36 -18.49
N ALA A 50 22.57 20.33 -19.15
CA ALA A 50 22.30 20.43 -20.57
C ALA A 50 23.56 20.54 -21.46
N PRO A 51 23.43 20.32 -22.79
CA PRO A 51 24.55 20.16 -23.69
C PRO A 51 25.21 21.49 -24.07
N VAL A 52 26.54 21.53 -23.98
CA VAL A 52 27.38 22.56 -24.57
C VAL A 52 27.55 22.32 -26.07
N ARG A 53 27.41 23.37 -26.84
CA ARG A 53 27.61 23.37 -28.32
C ARG A 53 29.09 23.16 -28.64
N ASP A 54 29.37 22.30 -29.60
CA ASP A 54 30.66 22.11 -30.22
C ASP A 54 31.06 23.36 -31.02
N ASP A 55 32.26 23.85 -30.78
CA ASP A 55 32.95 24.82 -31.64
C ASP A 55 34.31 24.21 -32.06
N PRO A 56 34.61 24.07 -33.38
CA PRO A 56 35.71 23.26 -33.85
C PRO A 56 36.99 24.07 -34.15
N ASP A 57 37.54 24.76 -33.14
CA ASP A 57 38.88 25.35 -33.38
C ASP A 57 39.63 25.59 -32.05
N PHE A 58 40.24 24.56 -31.49
CA PHE A 58 41.23 24.74 -30.44
C PHE A 58 42.34 23.68 -30.53
N THR A 59 43.53 24.07 -31.05
CA THR A 59 44.74 23.27 -31.02
C THR A 59 45.46 23.38 -29.67
N PRO A 60 45.96 22.27 -29.09
CA PRO A 60 46.62 22.32 -27.82
C PRO A 60 48.10 22.71 -27.95
N ARG A 61 48.56 23.73 -27.22
CA ARG A 61 49.97 24.00 -26.96
C ARG A 61 50.43 23.21 -25.75
N VAL A 62 51.37 22.34 -26.01
CA VAL A 62 52.21 21.65 -25.01
C VAL A 62 53.13 22.65 -24.35
N ALA A 63 53.13 22.68 -23.01
CA ALA A 63 54.25 23.20 -22.20
C ALA A 63 54.55 22.19 -21.09
N LEU A 64 55.71 21.64 -21.10
CA LEU A 64 56.33 20.79 -20.11
C LEU A 64 56.81 21.62 -18.92
N GLU A 65 56.67 21.07 -17.72
CA GLU A 65 57.58 21.02 -16.56
C GLU A 65 57.06 21.51 -15.21
N PRO A 66 57.59 21.05 -14.06
CA PRO A 66 58.12 19.74 -13.67
C PRO A 66 57.44 19.12 -12.43
N ALA A 67 57.85 17.89 -12.13
CA ALA A 67 57.43 17.03 -11.07
C ALA A 67 57.72 17.50 -9.64
N ASP A 68 57.00 16.83 -8.70
CA ASP A 68 57.23 16.72 -7.26
C ASP A 68 56.46 17.68 -6.33
N ALA A 69 55.19 17.38 -6.13
CA ALA A 69 54.61 17.38 -4.78
C ALA A 69 53.60 16.21 -4.73
N PRO A 70 53.56 15.40 -3.67
CA PRO A 70 52.55 14.36 -3.57
C PRO A 70 51.19 15.07 -3.43
N GLU A 71 50.26 14.78 -4.37
CA GLU A 71 48.87 15.13 -4.17
C GLU A 71 48.40 14.48 -2.88
N PRO A 72 47.67 15.19 -2.01
CA PRO A 72 47.00 14.55 -0.90
C PRO A 72 46.01 13.59 -1.50
N ASP A 73 46.16 12.31 -1.17
CA ASP A 73 45.21 11.25 -1.35
C ASP A 73 43.82 11.82 -0.97
N ALA A 74 42.95 12.00 -1.94
CA ALA A 74 41.55 12.29 -1.67
C ALA A 74 40.92 11.00 -1.14
N GLY A 75 41.33 10.63 0.06
CA GLY A 75 40.68 9.65 0.88
C GLY A 75 39.24 10.15 1.03
N VAL A 76 38.29 9.33 0.69
CA VAL A 76 36.90 9.49 1.10
C VAL A 76 36.97 9.76 2.60
N ASP A 77 36.70 10.99 3.04
CA ASP A 77 36.66 11.34 4.46
C ASP A 77 35.60 10.47 5.11
N ILE A 78 36.04 9.38 5.74
CA ILE A 78 35.17 8.53 6.53
C ILE A 78 34.59 9.41 7.62
N LEU A 79 33.25 9.49 7.70
CA LEU A 79 32.59 10.26 8.75
C LEU A 79 32.93 9.61 10.11
N ASP A 80 33.72 10.27 10.91
CA ASP A 80 34.03 9.88 12.29
C ASP A 80 33.22 10.71 13.29
N ASP A 81 33.22 10.30 14.55
CA ASP A 81 32.52 11.01 15.65
C ASP A 81 32.87 12.50 15.69
N THR A 82 34.12 12.84 15.40
CA THR A 82 34.61 14.23 15.48
C THR A 82 34.08 15.06 14.32
N ASN A 83 34.05 14.49 13.13
CA ASN A 83 33.56 15.17 11.94
C ASN A 83 32.02 15.28 12.00
N LEU A 84 31.31 14.25 12.49
CA LEU A 84 29.88 14.34 12.73
C LEU A 84 29.52 15.45 13.74
N LYS A 85 30.25 15.55 14.86
CA LYS A 85 30.04 16.63 15.86
C LYS A 85 30.25 18.02 15.26
N LYS A 86 31.22 18.18 14.36
CA LYS A 86 31.45 19.44 13.63
C LYS A 86 30.33 19.74 12.66
N LEU A 87 29.84 18.71 11.94
CA LEU A 87 28.71 18.81 11.00
C LEU A 87 27.46 19.26 11.74
N ILE A 88 27.08 18.61 12.84
CA ILE A 88 25.97 18.99 13.68
C ILE A 88 26.09 20.41 14.20
N LEU A 89 27.28 20.80 14.72
CA LEU A 89 27.48 22.16 15.19
C LEU A 89 27.31 23.20 14.08
N ASN A 90 27.76 22.88 12.87
CA ASN A 90 27.61 23.76 11.70
C ASN A 90 26.11 23.84 11.29
N PHE A 91 25.40 22.73 11.31
CA PHE A 91 23.96 22.68 11.09
C PHE A 91 23.20 23.58 12.07
N GLU A 92 23.42 23.40 13.38
CA GLU A 92 22.78 24.22 14.42
C GLU A 92 23.04 25.71 14.26
N LYS A 93 24.27 26.09 13.89
CA LYS A 93 24.62 27.49 13.62
C LYS A 93 23.83 28.07 12.44
N ARG A 94 23.64 27.29 11.37
CA ARG A 94 22.88 27.73 10.19
C ARG A 94 21.38 27.81 10.49
N VAL A 95 20.85 26.89 11.29
CA VAL A 95 19.46 26.93 11.78
C VAL A 95 19.22 28.22 12.58
N LEU A 96 20.05 28.48 13.59
CA LEU A 96 19.92 29.69 14.43
C LEU A 96 20.09 30.99 13.61
N LYS A 97 21.07 31.04 12.71
CA LYS A 97 21.28 32.20 11.82
C LYS A 97 20.05 32.49 10.98
N ASN A 98 19.44 31.45 10.39
CA ASN A 98 18.23 31.61 9.58
C ASN A 98 17.05 32.09 10.43
N GLN A 99 16.82 31.48 11.60
CA GLN A 99 15.76 31.88 12.52
C GLN A 99 15.92 33.35 12.97
N GLU A 100 17.12 33.76 13.37
CA GLU A 100 17.40 35.15 13.75
C GLU A 100 17.10 36.15 12.63
N LEU A 101 17.52 35.82 11.40
CA LEU A 101 17.31 36.69 10.25
C LEU A 101 15.85 36.81 9.88
N ARG A 102 15.08 35.71 9.94
CA ARG A 102 13.63 35.70 9.67
C ARG A 102 12.85 36.48 10.73
N ILE A 103 13.22 36.34 12.01
CA ILE A 103 12.61 37.12 13.09
C ILE A 103 12.91 38.63 12.94
N LYS A 104 14.16 38.94 12.54
CA LYS A 104 14.61 40.33 12.41
C LYS A 104 14.04 41.03 11.17
N TYR A 105 13.80 40.29 10.11
CA TYR A 105 13.39 40.84 8.81
C TYR A 105 12.16 40.09 8.21
N PRO A 106 11.03 39.98 8.90
CA PRO A 106 9.91 39.11 8.49
C PRO A 106 9.34 39.47 7.12
N ASP A 107 9.35 40.75 6.76
CA ASP A 107 8.79 41.28 5.51
C ASP A 107 9.83 41.47 4.40
N LEU A 108 11.07 41.08 4.60
CA LEU A 108 12.21 41.32 3.69
C LEU A 108 12.94 39.99 3.33
N PRO A 109 12.34 39.11 2.46
CA PRO A 109 12.91 37.83 2.08
C PRO A 109 14.37 37.91 1.59
N GLU A 110 14.74 38.98 0.88
CA GLU A 110 16.09 39.21 0.39
C GLU A 110 17.17 39.21 1.49
N LYS A 111 16.78 39.45 2.76
CA LYS A 111 17.71 39.51 3.88
C LYS A 111 18.01 38.14 4.51
N PHE A 112 17.14 37.16 4.29
CA PHE A 112 17.35 35.82 4.83
C PHE A 112 17.49 34.74 3.74
N MET A 113 17.26 35.04 2.47
CA MET A 113 17.37 34.10 1.37
C MET A 113 18.74 33.39 1.33
N ASP A 114 19.83 34.13 1.46
CA ASP A 114 21.18 33.52 1.50
C ASP A 114 21.31 32.52 2.65
N SER A 115 20.68 32.80 3.81
CA SER A 115 20.72 31.86 4.94
C SER A 115 19.87 30.62 4.73
N GLU A 116 18.80 30.70 3.90
CA GLU A 116 18.02 29.51 3.50
C GLU A 116 18.81 28.62 2.55
N VAL A 117 19.55 29.22 1.60
CA VAL A 117 20.47 28.46 0.74
C VAL A 117 21.53 27.75 1.58
N GLU A 118 22.21 28.49 2.51
CA GLU A 118 23.18 27.89 3.42
C GLU A 118 22.56 26.75 4.27
N LEU A 119 21.29 26.89 4.68
CA LEU A 119 20.59 25.88 5.45
C LEU A 119 20.26 24.65 4.60
N ASN A 120 19.83 24.85 3.36
CA ASN A 120 19.62 23.76 2.43
C ASN A 120 20.91 23.00 2.14
N ASP A 121 22.02 23.71 1.90
CA ASP A 121 23.33 23.10 1.62
C ASP A 121 23.76 22.19 2.77
N ILE A 122 23.62 22.63 4.03
CA ILE A 122 24.00 21.80 5.18
C ILE A 122 23.07 20.60 5.37
N LEU A 123 21.78 20.72 5.06
CA LEU A 123 20.86 19.57 5.05
C LEU A 123 21.31 18.53 4.02
N GLN A 124 21.76 18.96 2.83
CA GLN A 124 22.32 18.06 1.84
C GLN A 124 23.64 17.41 2.32
N GLU A 125 24.51 18.15 3.00
CA GLU A 125 25.71 17.57 3.59
C GLU A 125 25.39 16.51 4.66
N MET A 126 24.28 16.66 5.40
CA MET A 126 23.86 15.72 6.45
C MET A 126 23.41 14.35 5.92
N HIS A 127 23.07 14.21 4.63
CA HIS A 127 22.73 12.91 4.04
C HIS A 127 23.85 11.86 4.21
N ILE A 128 25.11 12.30 4.33
CA ILE A 128 26.23 11.38 4.60
C ILE A 128 26.03 10.56 5.89
N VAL A 129 25.25 11.07 6.84
CA VAL A 129 25.00 10.39 8.13
C VAL A 129 24.19 9.11 7.94
N ALA A 130 23.31 9.08 6.94
CA ALA A 130 22.50 7.90 6.61
C ALA A 130 23.36 6.69 6.17
N THR A 131 24.58 6.95 5.71
CA THR A 131 25.53 5.88 5.33
C THR A 131 26.23 5.22 6.51
N GLN A 132 26.07 5.75 7.73
CA GLN A 132 26.72 5.25 8.94
C GLN A 132 25.75 5.21 10.13
N PRO A 133 24.84 4.24 10.17
CA PRO A 133 23.81 4.13 11.22
C PRO A 133 24.39 3.94 12.64
N GLU A 134 25.65 3.49 12.74
CA GLU A 134 26.37 3.38 14.01
C GLU A 134 26.55 4.73 14.72
N LEU A 135 26.50 5.85 13.96
CA LEU A 135 26.66 7.20 14.47
C LEU A 135 25.33 7.87 14.89
N TYR A 136 24.18 7.23 14.67
CA TYR A 136 22.86 7.77 15.05
C TYR A 136 22.74 8.12 16.54
N PRO A 137 23.35 7.35 17.48
CA PRO A 137 23.37 7.76 18.89
C PRO A 137 23.91 9.18 19.12
N ILE A 138 24.91 9.62 18.34
CA ILE A 138 25.50 10.96 18.47
C ILE A 138 24.49 12.05 18.01
N LEU A 139 23.68 11.79 16.95
CA LEU A 139 22.61 12.72 16.56
C LEU A 139 21.60 12.91 17.69
N VAL A 140 21.24 11.81 18.38
CA VAL A 140 20.30 11.84 19.49
C VAL A 140 20.91 12.52 20.71
N GLU A 141 22.11 12.16 21.11
CA GLU A 141 22.83 12.75 22.28
C GLU A 141 23.01 14.28 22.14
N LEU A 142 23.29 14.74 20.92
CA LEU A 142 23.46 16.17 20.64
C LEU A 142 22.14 16.89 20.33
N ASN A 143 21.02 16.21 20.45
CA ASN A 143 19.67 16.74 20.22
C ASN A 143 19.43 17.26 18.77
N ALA A 144 20.24 16.81 17.81
CA ALA A 144 20.13 17.23 16.41
C ALA A 144 18.82 16.76 15.78
N VAL A 145 18.28 15.60 16.21
CA VAL A 145 16.99 15.06 15.74
C VAL A 145 15.86 16.05 15.99
N GLN A 146 15.82 16.69 17.17
CA GLN A 146 14.78 17.67 17.50
C GLN A 146 14.89 18.94 16.63
N SER A 147 16.12 19.37 16.34
CA SER A 147 16.35 20.52 15.46
C SER A 147 15.92 20.22 14.01
N ILE A 148 16.21 19.00 13.52
CA ILE A 148 15.74 18.51 12.20
C ILE A 148 14.22 18.51 12.16
N LEU A 149 13.56 17.89 13.13
CA LEU A 149 12.08 17.85 13.20
C LEU A 149 11.48 19.26 13.27
N GLY A 150 12.10 20.18 14.00
CA GLY A 150 11.64 21.57 14.07
C GLY A 150 11.59 22.30 12.73
N LEU A 151 12.42 21.89 11.77
CA LEU A 151 12.45 22.45 10.42
C LEU A 151 11.32 21.93 9.51
N LEU A 152 10.61 20.85 9.87
CA LEU A 152 9.41 20.40 9.12
C LEU A 152 8.31 21.48 9.08
N ALA A 153 8.26 22.35 10.09
CA ALA A 153 7.33 23.47 10.13
C ALA A 153 7.89 24.76 9.50
N HIS A 154 9.04 24.70 8.85
CA HIS A 154 9.67 25.88 8.22
C HIS A 154 8.75 26.48 7.18
N GLU A 155 8.66 27.84 7.12
CA GLU A 155 7.73 28.54 6.21
C GLU A 155 8.06 28.30 4.72
N ASN A 156 9.37 28.21 4.39
CA ASN A 156 9.80 27.81 3.05
C ASN A 156 9.65 26.29 2.90
N THR A 157 8.80 25.85 1.95
CA THR A 157 8.53 24.44 1.66
C THR A 157 9.75 23.70 1.16
N ASP A 158 10.69 24.36 0.45
CA ASP A 158 11.94 23.73 -0.01
C ASP A 158 12.77 23.19 1.15
N ILE A 159 12.85 23.96 2.26
CA ILE A 159 13.56 23.50 3.47
C ILE A 159 12.83 22.34 4.11
N SER A 160 11.50 22.38 4.21
CA SER A 160 10.76 21.27 4.79
C SER A 160 10.84 19.98 3.94
N ILE A 161 10.90 20.09 2.62
CA ILE A 161 11.14 18.98 1.70
C ILE A 161 12.55 18.42 1.86
N ALA A 162 13.58 19.26 1.93
CA ALA A 162 14.95 18.83 2.17
C ALA A 162 15.09 18.05 3.50
N VAL A 163 14.31 18.44 4.51
CA VAL A 163 14.25 17.69 5.78
C VAL A 163 13.53 16.34 5.60
N VAL A 164 12.46 16.31 4.83
CA VAL A 164 11.76 15.04 4.52
C VAL A 164 12.69 14.08 3.78
N ASP A 165 13.45 14.58 2.81
CA ASP A 165 14.42 13.78 2.05
C ASP A 165 15.50 13.19 2.97
N LEU A 166 16.06 14.02 3.85
CA LEU A 166 17.03 13.58 4.85
C LEU A 166 16.43 12.52 5.80
N LEU A 167 15.21 12.74 6.31
CA LEU A 167 14.54 11.79 7.20
C LEU A 167 14.23 10.48 6.50
N GLN A 168 13.89 10.50 5.20
CA GLN A 168 13.63 9.30 4.44
C GLN A 168 14.89 8.44 4.32
N GLU A 169 16.06 9.04 4.06
CA GLU A 169 17.32 8.30 4.02
C GLU A 169 17.75 7.79 5.39
N LEU A 170 17.59 8.61 6.45
CA LEU A 170 17.90 8.19 7.83
C LEU A 170 17.01 7.05 8.34
N THR A 171 15.81 6.92 7.79
CA THR A 171 14.85 5.87 8.18
C THR A 171 14.76 4.74 7.15
N ASP A 172 15.66 4.70 6.16
CA ASP A 172 15.73 3.62 5.19
C ASP A 172 15.93 2.27 5.89
N VAL A 173 15.12 1.28 5.50
CA VAL A 173 15.05 -0.02 6.18
C VAL A 173 16.39 -0.76 6.11
N ASP A 174 17.08 -0.71 4.97
CA ASP A 174 18.37 -1.37 4.79
C ASP A 174 19.41 -0.73 5.73
N SER A 175 19.44 0.62 5.80
CA SER A 175 20.31 1.35 6.71
C SER A 175 20.02 1.06 8.18
N LEU A 176 18.75 1.02 8.57
CA LEU A 176 18.33 0.69 9.95
C LEU A 176 18.73 -0.73 10.37
N HIS A 177 18.75 -1.69 9.43
CA HIS A 177 19.17 -3.07 9.73
C HIS A 177 20.70 -3.22 9.94
N GLU A 178 21.51 -2.27 9.50
CA GLU A 178 22.97 -2.32 9.70
C GLU A 178 23.37 -2.10 11.15
N SER A 179 22.63 -1.27 11.91
CA SER A 179 22.89 -1.00 13.34
C SER A 179 21.59 -0.96 14.14
N GLN A 180 21.26 -2.07 14.81
CA GLN A 180 20.05 -2.17 15.63
C GLN A 180 19.99 -1.14 16.75
N GLU A 181 21.13 -0.89 17.44
CA GLU A 181 21.20 0.07 18.53
C GLU A 181 21.00 1.51 18.03
N GLY A 182 21.67 1.86 16.92
CA GLY A 182 21.49 3.17 16.29
C GLY A 182 20.07 3.41 15.82
N ALA A 183 19.48 2.39 15.15
CA ALA A 183 18.10 2.42 14.70
C ALA A 183 17.12 2.62 15.85
N ASP A 184 17.22 1.83 16.93
CA ASP A 184 16.33 1.94 18.09
C ASP A 184 16.39 3.34 18.71
N MET A 185 17.60 3.90 18.91
CA MET A 185 17.78 5.24 19.46
C MET A 185 17.21 6.33 18.55
N LEU A 186 17.45 6.24 17.25
CA LEU A 186 16.94 7.22 16.28
C LEU A 186 15.39 7.19 16.26
N ILE A 187 14.81 6.00 16.12
CA ILE A 187 13.36 5.84 16.03
C ILE A 187 12.68 6.31 17.31
N ASP A 188 13.21 5.97 18.48
CA ASP A 188 12.68 6.44 19.75
C ASP A 188 12.72 7.97 19.86
N ALA A 189 13.82 8.61 19.42
CA ALA A 189 13.94 10.08 19.39
C ALA A 189 12.96 10.74 18.39
N LEU A 190 12.71 10.11 17.25
CA LEU A 190 11.72 10.57 16.27
C LEU A 190 10.28 10.46 16.82
N ILE A 191 9.98 9.38 17.54
CA ILE A 191 8.67 9.16 18.18
C ILE A 191 8.45 10.19 19.28
N ASP A 192 9.44 10.39 20.16
CA ASP A 192 9.39 11.38 21.24
C ASP A 192 9.20 12.80 20.67
N GLY A 193 9.79 13.08 19.51
CA GLY A 193 9.59 14.32 18.74
C GLY A 193 8.25 14.39 17.99
N GLN A 194 7.37 13.39 18.10
CA GLN A 194 6.08 13.33 17.43
C GLN A 194 6.17 13.48 15.90
N ILE A 195 7.14 12.81 15.29
CA ILE A 195 7.44 12.91 13.86
C ILE A 195 6.18 12.78 12.98
N VAL A 196 5.29 11.83 13.26
CA VAL A 196 4.11 11.59 12.40
C VAL A 196 3.17 12.80 12.41
N ALA A 197 2.93 13.42 13.58
CA ALA A 197 2.09 14.61 13.66
C ALA A 197 2.70 15.78 12.85
N GLN A 198 4.01 15.97 12.93
CA GLN A 198 4.72 17.01 12.18
C GLN A 198 4.70 16.73 10.68
N LEU A 199 4.91 15.49 10.26
CA LEU A 199 4.81 15.07 8.85
C LEU A 199 3.40 15.29 8.30
N VAL A 200 2.35 14.93 9.04
CA VAL A 200 0.95 15.17 8.62
C VAL A 200 0.68 16.67 8.47
N GLN A 201 1.16 17.49 9.42
CA GLN A 201 1.04 18.94 9.31
C GLN A 201 1.77 19.51 8.08
N ASN A 202 2.94 18.95 7.75
CA ASN A 202 3.67 19.34 6.54
C ASN A 202 2.91 18.93 5.28
N LEU A 203 2.37 17.68 5.21
CA LEU A 203 1.56 17.19 4.10
C LEU A 203 0.35 18.08 3.77
N GLU A 204 -0.24 18.76 4.75
CA GLU A 204 -1.38 19.65 4.53
C GLU A 204 -1.02 20.94 3.79
N ARG A 205 0.27 21.30 3.78
CA ARG A 205 0.79 22.52 3.15
C ARG A 205 1.27 22.31 1.72
N LEU A 206 1.67 21.07 1.38
CA LEU A 206 2.29 20.75 0.09
C LEU A 206 1.28 20.76 -1.04
N ASP A 207 1.66 21.37 -2.16
CA ASP A 207 0.90 21.43 -3.41
C ASP A 207 1.48 20.41 -4.42
N GLU A 208 0.85 19.27 -4.54
CA GLU A 208 1.27 18.19 -5.45
C GLU A 208 1.22 18.56 -6.95
N THR A 209 0.81 19.78 -7.32
CA THR A 209 0.96 20.28 -8.69
C THR A 209 2.40 20.72 -8.99
N VAL A 210 3.19 20.97 -7.95
CA VAL A 210 4.63 21.22 -8.00
C VAL A 210 5.36 19.89 -7.83
N LYS A 211 6.27 19.59 -8.73
CA LYS A 211 6.93 18.28 -8.79
C LYS A 211 7.73 17.96 -7.53
N GLU A 212 8.46 18.93 -7.03
CA GLU A 212 9.30 18.82 -5.84
C GLU A 212 8.44 18.57 -4.59
N GLU A 213 7.31 19.24 -4.49
CA GLU A 213 6.35 19.05 -3.39
C GLU A 213 5.63 17.69 -3.49
N ALA A 214 5.34 17.23 -4.71
CA ALA A 214 4.80 15.88 -4.93
C ALA A 214 5.82 14.77 -4.56
N GLU A 215 7.12 14.97 -4.81
CA GLU A 215 8.19 14.10 -4.35
C GLU A 215 8.29 14.13 -2.81
N GLY A 216 8.15 15.31 -2.17
CA GLY A 216 8.09 15.44 -0.73
C GLY A 216 6.92 14.69 -0.09
N VAL A 217 5.75 14.68 -0.73
CA VAL A 217 4.61 13.84 -0.31
C VAL A 217 4.98 12.36 -0.40
N HIS A 218 5.60 11.92 -1.50
CA HIS A 218 6.03 10.53 -1.70
C HIS A 218 6.99 10.08 -0.60
N ASN A 219 8.03 10.87 -0.34
CA ASN A 219 9.05 10.57 0.66
C ASN A 219 8.48 10.60 2.09
N THR A 220 7.49 11.47 2.36
CA THR A 220 6.77 11.46 3.64
C THR A 220 6.04 10.12 3.87
N LEU A 221 5.38 9.57 2.83
CA LEU A 221 4.72 8.28 2.93
C LEU A 221 5.73 7.14 3.12
N ALA A 222 6.91 7.23 2.48
CA ALA A 222 7.99 6.28 2.65
C ALA A 222 8.54 6.25 4.09
N ILE A 223 8.71 7.41 4.71
CA ILE A 223 9.11 7.49 6.13
C ILE A 223 8.11 6.74 7.02
N VAL A 224 6.82 6.95 6.79
CA VAL A 224 5.78 6.27 7.59
C VAL A 224 5.81 4.77 7.37
N GLU A 225 6.01 4.29 6.15
CA GLU A 225 6.15 2.87 5.84
C GLU A 225 7.35 2.26 6.56
N ASN A 226 8.53 2.86 6.42
CA ASN A 226 9.76 2.41 7.05
C ASN A 226 9.62 2.34 8.59
N LEU A 227 9.06 3.39 9.20
CA LEU A 227 8.79 3.41 10.64
C LEU A 227 7.78 2.34 11.07
N ALA A 228 6.73 2.08 10.28
CA ALA A 228 5.72 1.07 10.58
C ALA A 228 6.28 -0.36 10.41
N GLU A 229 7.23 -0.58 9.52
CA GLU A 229 7.92 -1.86 9.39
C GLU A 229 8.78 -2.16 10.62
N PHE A 230 9.51 -1.17 11.11
CA PHE A 230 10.40 -1.31 12.28
C PHE A 230 9.63 -1.33 13.61
N ARG A 231 8.56 -0.53 13.73
CA ARG A 231 7.67 -0.40 14.91
C ARG A 231 6.20 -0.48 14.48
N PRO A 232 5.61 -1.68 14.30
CA PRO A 232 4.23 -1.83 13.81
C PRO A 232 3.18 -1.07 14.62
N GLU A 233 3.41 -0.89 15.93
CA GLU A 233 2.53 -0.13 16.82
C GLU A 233 2.39 1.35 16.46
N LEU A 234 3.35 1.92 15.73
CA LEU A 234 3.27 3.30 15.21
C LEU A 234 2.10 3.50 14.25
N SER A 235 1.65 2.45 13.59
CA SER A 235 0.48 2.50 12.70
C SER A 235 -0.78 3.01 13.41
N ILE A 236 -0.94 2.74 14.71
CA ILE A 236 -2.09 3.23 15.51
C ILE A 236 -1.93 4.72 15.77
N GLN A 237 -0.74 5.14 16.19
CA GLN A 237 -0.44 6.55 16.47
C GLN A 237 -0.56 7.39 15.19
N ALA A 238 -0.01 6.90 14.08
CA ALA A 238 -0.06 7.56 12.79
C ALA A 238 -1.51 7.81 12.32
N ALA A 239 -2.36 6.81 12.45
CA ALA A 239 -3.78 6.95 12.11
C ALA A 239 -4.48 8.01 12.98
N GLN A 240 -4.22 8.00 14.29
CA GLN A 240 -4.82 8.92 15.27
C GLN A 240 -4.30 10.36 15.15
N GLN A 241 -3.04 10.54 14.75
CA GLN A 241 -2.42 11.84 14.53
C GLN A 241 -2.80 12.50 13.19
N GLY A 242 -3.72 11.88 12.44
CA GLY A 242 -4.36 12.50 11.27
C GLY A 242 -3.96 11.91 9.93
N LEU A 243 -2.96 11.03 9.84
CA LEU A 243 -2.52 10.44 8.58
C LEU A 243 -3.66 9.70 7.86
N LEU A 244 -4.46 8.93 8.59
CA LEU A 244 -5.60 8.21 8.02
C LEU A 244 -6.64 9.18 7.39
N ALA A 245 -6.92 10.29 8.06
CA ALA A 245 -7.82 11.31 7.53
C ALA A 245 -7.25 12.01 6.27
N TRP A 246 -5.94 12.30 6.29
CA TRP A 246 -5.25 12.89 5.15
C TRP A 246 -5.27 11.94 3.93
N ILE A 247 -4.96 10.66 4.12
CA ILE A 247 -5.00 9.64 3.06
C ILE A 247 -6.41 9.56 2.45
N LEU A 248 -7.46 9.51 3.27
CA LEU A 248 -8.84 9.47 2.76
C LEU A 248 -9.19 10.74 1.97
N LYS A 249 -8.73 11.92 2.42
CA LYS A 249 -8.90 13.19 1.70
C LYS A 249 -8.18 13.13 0.34
N ARG A 250 -6.94 12.63 0.30
CA ARG A 250 -6.16 12.50 -0.92
C ARG A 250 -6.78 11.50 -1.91
N LEU A 251 -7.27 10.36 -1.44
CA LEU A 251 -7.96 9.39 -2.27
C LEU A 251 -9.26 9.96 -2.89
N LYS A 252 -9.99 10.83 -2.15
CA LYS A 252 -11.19 11.52 -2.66
C LYS A 252 -10.88 12.61 -3.68
N ALA A 253 -9.66 13.14 -3.69
CA ALA A 253 -9.29 14.25 -4.55
C ALA A 253 -9.51 13.91 -6.03
N LYS A 254 -10.09 14.85 -6.77
CA LYS A 254 -10.35 14.73 -8.22
C LYS A 254 -9.07 15.01 -9.03
N MET A 255 -8.02 14.29 -8.69
CA MET A 255 -6.75 14.31 -9.43
C MET A 255 -6.65 13.07 -10.31
N PRO A 256 -5.89 13.13 -11.42
CA PRO A 256 -5.55 11.96 -12.19
C PRO A 256 -4.90 10.89 -11.29
N PHE A 257 -4.89 9.64 -11.76
CA PHE A 257 -4.11 8.57 -11.11
C PHE A 257 -2.61 8.91 -11.19
N ASP A 258 -1.92 8.84 -10.10
CA ASP A 258 -0.49 9.09 -9.94
C ASP A 258 0.15 8.14 -8.91
N ALA A 259 1.47 8.21 -8.78
CA ALA A 259 2.24 7.37 -7.85
C ALA A 259 1.82 7.60 -6.39
N ASN A 260 1.56 8.84 -5.98
CA ASN A 260 1.15 9.16 -4.62
C ASN A 260 -0.24 8.60 -4.27
N LYS A 261 -1.15 8.53 -5.25
CA LYS A 261 -2.46 7.91 -5.05
C LYS A 261 -2.35 6.39 -4.87
N LEU A 262 -1.46 5.74 -5.62
CA LEU A 262 -1.11 4.34 -5.40
C LEU A 262 -0.55 4.15 -4.01
N TYR A 263 0.48 4.92 -3.67
CA TYR A 263 1.16 4.81 -2.37
C TYR A 263 0.21 5.07 -1.18
N CYS A 264 -0.70 6.04 -1.29
CA CYS A 264 -1.77 6.22 -0.30
C CYS A 264 -2.62 4.95 -0.09
N SER A 265 -2.87 4.18 -1.16
CA SER A 265 -3.63 2.92 -1.03
C SER A 265 -2.83 1.81 -0.35
N GLU A 266 -1.53 1.79 -0.52
CA GLU A 266 -0.60 0.86 0.15
C GLU A 266 -0.50 1.18 1.64
N ILE A 267 -0.20 2.42 1.99
CA ILE A 267 -0.14 2.86 3.38
C ILE A 267 -1.49 2.64 4.08
N LEU A 268 -2.62 2.89 3.41
CA LEU A 268 -3.94 2.58 3.96
C LEU A 268 -4.07 1.09 4.31
N SER A 269 -3.56 0.21 3.47
CA SER A 269 -3.59 -1.23 3.72
C SER A 269 -2.71 -1.60 4.93
N ILE A 270 -1.54 -1.01 5.05
CA ILE A 270 -0.62 -1.18 6.20
C ILE A 270 -1.29 -0.72 7.50
N LEU A 271 -1.85 0.49 7.51
CA LEU A 271 -2.50 1.06 8.70
C LEU A 271 -3.70 0.24 9.19
N LEU A 272 -4.38 -0.48 8.32
CA LEU A 272 -5.55 -1.30 8.67
C LEU A 272 -5.19 -2.75 9.00
N GLN A 273 -3.96 -3.17 8.75
CA GLN A 273 -3.53 -4.55 8.98
C GLN A 273 -3.36 -4.80 10.48
N ASN A 274 -4.12 -5.75 11.03
CA ASN A 274 -4.07 -6.18 12.43
C ASN A 274 -4.40 -5.12 13.51
N HIS A 275 -4.85 -3.91 13.14
CA HIS A 275 -5.19 -2.83 14.08
C HIS A 275 -6.70 -2.58 14.12
N GLU A 276 -7.37 -3.05 15.18
CA GLU A 276 -8.82 -2.86 15.34
C GLU A 276 -9.20 -1.40 15.58
N GLU A 277 -8.35 -0.62 16.25
CA GLU A 277 -8.51 0.80 16.51
C GLU A 277 -8.60 1.58 15.20
N ASN A 278 -7.68 1.31 14.28
CA ASN A 278 -7.63 1.98 12.98
C ASN A 278 -8.84 1.63 12.10
N LYS A 279 -9.32 0.38 12.16
CA LYS A 279 -10.55 -0.04 11.46
C LYS A 279 -11.77 0.70 11.98
N LYS A 280 -11.89 0.90 13.30
CA LYS A 280 -12.96 1.69 13.92
C LYS A 280 -12.88 3.14 13.50
N LEU A 281 -11.69 3.74 13.64
CA LEU A 281 -11.43 5.12 13.25
C LEU A 281 -11.77 5.36 11.77
N LEU A 282 -11.34 4.46 10.87
CA LEU A 282 -11.68 4.54 9.45
C LEU A 282 -13.20 4.66 9.25
N GLY A 283 -13.99 3.84 9.96
CA GLY A 283 -15.44 3.90 9.87
C GLY A 283 -16.03 5.20 10.41
N GLU A 284 -15.44 5.78 11.45
CA GLU A 284 -15.89 7.01 12.10
C GLU A 284 -15.66 8.25 11.23
N ILE A 285 -14.61 8.23 10.40
CA ILE A 285 -14.24 9.33 9.49
C ILE A 285 -14.68 9.09 8.03
N ASP A 286 -15.80 8.41 7.82
CA ASP A 286 -16.40 8.13 6.51
C ASP A 286 -15.51 7.36 5.53
N GLY A 287 -14.57 6.57 6.03
CA GLY A 287 -13.65 5.79 5.21
C GLY A 287 -14.35 4.72 4.39
N ILE A 288 -15.40 4.08 4.92
CA ILE A 288 -16.16 3.07 4.18
C ILE A 288 -16.79 3.68 2.91
N ASP A 289 -17.42 4.86 3.02
CA ASP A 289 -18.00 5.55 1.87
C ASP A 289 -16.92 5.98 0.87
N THR A 290 -15.76 6.41 1.37
CA THR A 290 -14.60 6.74 0.52
C THR A 290 -14.14 5.56 -0.29
N LEU A 291 -13.95 4.40 0.34
CA LEU A 291 -13.53 3.17 -0.33
C LEU A 291 -14.56 2.72 -1.38
N LEU A 292 -15.86 2.74 -1.04
CA LEU A 292 -16.93 2.42 -1.98
C LEU A 292 -16.95 3.38 -3.17
N GLN A 293 -16.74 4.68 -2.94
CA GLN A 293 -16.68 5.69 -3.99
C GLN A 293 -15.50 5.43 -4.94
N GLN A 294 -14.28 5.20 -4.42
CA GLN A 294 -13.12 4.91 -5.25
C GLN A 294 -13.29 3.60 -6.03
N LEU A 295 -13.76 2.53 -5.38
CA LEU A 295 -14.02 1.25 -6.02
C LEU A 295 -15.12 1.35 -7.09
N SER A 296 -16.09 2.27 -6.95
CA SER A 296 -17.18 2.43 -7.92
C SER A 296 -16.69 2.77 -9.33
N TYR A 297 -15.48 3.31 -9.48
CA TYR A 297 -14.85 3.54 -10.78
C TYR A 297 -14.66 2.23 -11.54
N PHE A 298 -14.25 1.17 -10.87
CA PHE A 298 -13.96 -0.15 -11.43
C PHE A 298 -15.20 -1.03 -11.68
N LYS A 299 -16.40 -0.53 -11.43
CA LYS A 299 -17.64 -1.33 -11.65
C LYS A 299 -17.88 -1.69 -13.12
N ARG A 300 -17.40 -0.89 -14.06
CA ARG A 300 -17.56 -1.10 -15.51
C ARG A 300 -16.26 -0.91 -16.31
N HIS A 301 -15.21 -0.45 -15.67
CA HIS A 301 -13.90 -0.20 -16.27
C HIS A 301 -12.87 -1.12 -15.63
N ASP A 302 -12.01 -1.70 -16.46
CA ASP A 302 -10.81 -2.37 -15.96
C ASP A 302 -9.71 -1.33 -15.75
N PRO A 303 -8.77 -1.56 -14.82
CA PRO A 303 -7.59 -0.72 -14.67
C PRO A 303 -6.78 -0.62 -15.97
N ASN A 304 -6.19 0.56 -16.23
CA ASN A 304 -5.44 0.84 -17.45
C ASN A 304 -3.96 0.44 -17.35
N SER A 305 -3.42 0.32 -16.12
CA SER A 305 -2.02 -0.03 -15.85
C SER A 305 -1.92 -1.12 -14.77
N SER A 306 -0.69 -1.63 -14.56
CA SER A 306 -0.39 -2.55 -13.44
C SER A 306 -0.59 -1.85 -12.09
N ASP A 307 -0.18 -0.59 -12.00
CA ASP A 307 -0.22 0.22 -10.80
C ASP A 307 -1.67 0.58 -10.42
N GLU A 308 -2.51 0.89 -11.41
CA GLU A 308 -3.94 1.09 -11.19
C GLU A 308 -4.63 -0.23 -10.78
N THR A 309 -4.12 -1.39 -11.24
CA THR A 309 -4.59 -2.71 -10.79
C THR A 309 -4.22 -2.93 -9.34
N GLU A 310 -3.01 -2.61 -8.95
CA GLU A 310 -2.50 -2.71 -7.59
C GLU A 310 -3.29 -1.81 -6.63
N MET A 311 -3.50 -0.55 -7.01
CA MET A 311 -4.37 0.35 -6.26
C MET A 311 -5.77 -0.24 -6.05
N MET A 312 -6.38 -0.80 -7.10
CA MET A 312 -7.69 -1.44 -6.99
C MET A 312 -7.66 -2.62 -6.00
N GLU A 313 -6.61 -3.45 -6.05
CA GLU A 313 -6.42 -4.59 -5.13
C GLU A 313 -6.23 -4.11 -3.69
N ASN A 314 -5.43 -3.07 -3.46
CA ASN A 314 -5.22 -2.44 -2.15
C ASN A 314 -6.53 -1.88 -1.57
N LEU A 315 -7.33 -1.18 -2.38
CA LEU A 315 -8.64 -0.66 -1.94
C LEU A 315 -9.61 -1.77 -1.57
N PHE A 316 -9.64 -2.88 -2.32
CA PHE A 316 -10.43 -4.06 -1.95
C PHE A 316 -9.90 -4.71 -0.67
N GLY A 317 -8.59 -4.81 -0.49
CA GLY A 317 -7.93 -5.31 0.72
C GLY A 317 -8.29 -4.46 1.95
N ALA A 318 -8.17 -3.14 1.83
CA ALA A 318 -8.53 -2.17 2.87
C ALA A 318 -10.02 -2.29 3.27
N LEU A 319 -10.92 -2.44 2.29
CA LEU A 319 -12.34 -2.64 2.57
C LEU A 319 -12.59 -3.98 3.27
N CYS A 320 -11.97 -5.07 2.84
CA CYS A 320 -12.07 -6.37 3.51
C CYS A 320 -11.59 -6.30 4.96
N SER A 321 -10.43 -5.69 5.22
CA SER A 321 -9.89 -5.49 6.58
C SER A 321 -10.84 -4.68 7.44
N SER A 322 -11.41 -3.60 6.89
CA SER A 322 -12.37 -2.75 7.61
C SER A 322 -13.65 -3.47 7.98
N LEU A 323 -14.14 -4.40 7.15
CA LEU A 323 -15.35 -5.18 7.39
C LEU A 323 -15.17 -6.27 8.46
N MET A 324 -13.97 -6.51 8.96
CA MET A 324 -13.77 -7.33 10.16
C MET A 324 -14.38 -6.67 11.41
N CYS A 325 -14.52 -5.34 11.41
CA CYS A 325 -15.17 -4.58 12.46
C CYS A 325 -16.70 -4.53 12.23
N ALA A 326 -17.49 -5.00 13.20
CA ALA A 326 -18.95 -5.08 13.08
C ALA A 326 -19.65 -3.74 12.76
N PRO A 327 -19.34 -2.60 13.40
CA PRO A 327 -19.91 -1.30 13.02
C PRO A 327 -19.69 -0.90 11.57
N ASN A 328 -18.57 -1.32 10.96
CA ASN A 328 -18.28 -1.00 9.57
C ASN A 328 -19.12 -1.82 8.59
N ARG A 329 -19.59 -3.01 8.98
CA ARG A 329 -20.57 -3.78 8.19
C ARG A 329 -21.92 -3.08 8.12
N GLU A 330 -22.35 -2.40 9.17
CA GLU A 330 -23.56 -1.57 9.15
C GLU A 330 -23.36 -0.34 8.24
N ARG A 331 -22.20 0.33 8.30
CA ARG A 331 -21.88 1.43 7.40
C ARG A 331 -21.84 0.99 5.95
N PHE A 332 -21.22 -0.15 5.67
CA PHE A 332 -21.19 -0.76 4.35
C PHE A 332 -22.61 -1.08 3.81
N LEU A 333 -23.48 -1.60 4.68
CA LEU A 333 -24.89 -1.88 4.34
C LEU A 333 -25.65 -0.59 4.03
N LYS A 334 -25.49 0.45 4.84
CA LYS A 334 -26.11 1.77 4.66
C LYS A 334 -25.58 2.51 3.42
N GLY A 335 -24.27 2.41 3.15
CA GLY A 335 -23.59 3.00 1.99
C GLY A 335 -23.80 2.24 0.68
N GLU A 336 -24.78 1.35 0.60
CA GLU A 336 -25.11 0.55 -0.61
C GLU A 336 -23.96 -0.34 -1.12
N GLY A 337 -23.04 -0.72 -0.27
CA GLY A 337 -21.89 -1.55 -0.63
C GLY A 337 -22.30 -2.89 -1.25
N LEU A 338 -23.36 -3.52 -0.75
CA LEU A 338 -23.90 -4.77 -1.33
C LEU A 338 -24.38 -4.60 -2.77
N GLN A 339 -25.03 -3.48 -3.07
CA GLN A 339 -25.50 -3.16 -4.41
C GLN A 339 -24.32 -2.99 -5.37
N LEU A 340 -23.28 -2.29 -4.94
CA LEU A 340 -22.05 -2.09 -5.71
C LEU A 340 -21.35 -3.43 -5.96
N MET A 341 -21.13 -4.25 -4.93
CA MET A 341 -20.50 -5.57 -5.09
C MET A 341 -21.32 -6.49 -5.99
N ASN A 342 -22.65 -6.53 -5.82
CA ASN A 342 -23.53 -7.33 -6.68
C ASN A 342 -23.46 -6.89 -8.16
N LEU A 343 -23.32 -5.58 -8.41
CA LEU A 343 -23.12 -5.05 -9.77
C LEU A 343 -21.79 -5.52 -10.35
N MET A 344 -20.67 -5.39 -9.59
CA MET A 344 -19.36 -5.83 -10.02
C MET A 344 -19.27 -7.33 -10.29
N LEU A 345 -19.98 -8.15 -9.52
CA LEU A 345 -20.07 -9.59 -9.78
C LEU A 345 -20.76 -9.92 -11.10
N ARG A 346 -21.75 -9.12 -11.51
CA ARG A 346 -22.47 -9.30 -12.78
C ARG A 346 -21.62 -8.92 -13.98
N GLU A 347 -20.82 -7.87 -13.83
CA GLU A 347 -19.89 -7.43 -14.85
C GLU A 347 -18.69 -8.40 -14.91
N LYS A 348 -18.21 -8.74 -16.10
CA LYS A 348 -17.06 -9.64 -16.28
C LYS A 348 -15.74 -8.85 -16.26
N LYS A 349 -15.54 -8.01 -15.24
CA LYS A 349 -14.41 -7.13 -15.07
C LYS A 349 -13.41 -7.67 -14.04
N MET A 350 -12.21 -7.09 -13.98
CA MET A 350 -11.17 -7.50 -13.03
C MET A 350 -11.62 -7.30 -11.57
N SER A 351 -12.43 -6.30 -11.29
CA SER A 351 -13.02 -6.02 -9.97
C SER A 351 -13.92 -7.13 -9.42
N ARG A 352 -14.32 -8.13 -10.24
CA ARG A 352 -15.21 -9.22 -9.81
C ARG A 352 -14.63 -10.04 -8.66
N SER A 353 -13.33 -10.38 -8.70
CA SER A 353 -12.69 -11.19 -7.66
C SER A 353 -12.63 -10.43 -6.33
N GLY A 354 -12.25 -9.15 -6.35
CA GLY A 354 -12.27 -8.30 -5.17
C GLY A 354 -13.67 -8.13 -4.58
N ALA A 355 -14.68 -7.92 -5.44
CA ALA A 355 -16.08 -7.82 -5.00
C ALA A 355 -16.58 -9.11 -4.33
N LEU A 356 -16.17 -10.28 -4.82
CA LEU A 356 -16.52 -11.56 -4.21
C LEU A 356 -15.87 -11.72 -2.83
N LYS A 357 -14.59 -11.33 -2.70
CA LYS A 357 -13.88 -11.33 -1.43
C LYS A 357 -14.54 -10.40 -0.41
N VAL A 358 -14.91 -9.18 -0.81
CA VAL A 358 -15.64 -8.22 0.05
C VAL A 358 -16.97 -8.79 0.53
N LEU A 359 -17.74 -9.47 -0.35
CA LEU A 359 -19.00 -10.11 0.06
C LEU A 359 -18.78 -11.19 1.10
N ASP A 360 -17.71 -11.97 1.01
CA ASP A 360 -17.37 -12.97 2.01
C ASP A 360 -17.16 -12.32 3.38
N PHE A 361 -16.33 -11.27 3.46
CA PHE A 361 -16.12 -10.53 4.70
C PHE A 361 -17.37 -9.82 5.23
N ALA A 362 -18.23 -9.31 4.34
CA ALA A 362 -19.46 -8.62 4.73
C ALA A 362 -20.52 -9.57 5.30
N THR A 363 -20.56 -10.83 4.83
CA THR A 363 -21.61 -11.81 5.18
C THR A 363 -21.20 -12.79 6.27
N CYS A 364 -19.89 -12.88 6.60
CA CYS A 364 -19.39 -13.86 7.54
C CYS A 364 -19.90 -13.61 8.98
N ASN A 365 -19.95 -14.67 9.78
CA ASN A 365 -20.38 -14.67 11.19
C ASN A 365 -21.82 -14.16 11.41
N VAL A 366 -22.22 -14.05 12.66
CA VAL A 366 -23.55 -13.60 13.07
C VAL A 366 -23.78 -12.13 12.73
N GLU A 367 -22.73 -11.31 12.83
CA GLU A 367 -22.75 -9.88 12.54
C GLU A 367 -23.04 -9.59 11.05
N GLY A 368 -22.86 -10.59 10.17
CA GLY A 368 -23.20 -10.51 8.74
C GLY A 368 -24.66 -10.79 8.42
N THR A 369 -25.54 -11.07 9.42
CA THR A 369 -26.93 -11.47 9.21
C THR A 369 -27.72 -10.48 8.35
N ASP A 370 -27.62 -9.18 8.62
CA ASP A 370 -28.37 -8.17 7.86
C ASP A 370 -27.85 -8.02 6.44
N ASN A 371 -26.54 -8.14 6.25
CA ASN A 371 -25.91 -8.18 4.93
C ASN A 371 -26.38 -9.42 4.13
N CYS A 372 -26.46 -10.60 4.75
CA CYS A 372 -26.99 -11.82 4.11
C CYS A 372 -28.43 -11.62 3.64
N ASN A 373 -29.31 -11.13 4.51
CA ASN A 373 -30.72 -10.91 4.18
C ASN A 373 -30.86 -9.88 3.04
N LYS A 374 -30.18 -8.74 3.15
CA LYS A 374 -30.19 -7.70 2.12
C LYS A 374 -29.64 -8.20 0.78
N PHE A 375 -28.58 -9.01 0.79
CA PHE A 375 -28.01 -9.58 -0.45
C PHE A 375 -29.02 -10.46 -1.18
N VAL A 376 -29.81 -11.27 -0.45
CA VAL A 376 -30.92 -12.04 -1.04
C VAL A 376 -32.00 -11.10 -1.60
N ASP A 377 -32.35 -10.02 -0.92
CA ASP A 377 -33.39 -9.09 -1.32
C ASP A 377 -33.04 -8.30 -2.59
N ILE A 378 -31.77 -7.93 -2.76
CA ILE A 378 -31.28 -7.27 -3.98
C ILE A 378 -30.99 -8.24 -5.13
N LEU A 379 -31.56 -9.44 -5.10
CA LEU A 379 -31.40 -10.49 -6.10
C LEU A 379 -29.99 -11.06 -6.23
N GLY A 380 -29.18 -11.01 -5.19
CA GLY A 380 -27.81 -11.53 -5.14
C GLY A 380 -27.73 -13.04 -5.48
N LEU A 381 -28.78 -13.81 -5.18
CA LEU A 381 -28.83 -15.23 -5.55
C LEU A 381 -28.71 -15.46 -7.07
N ARG A 382 -29.22 -14.54 -7.90
CA ARG A 382 -29.09 -14.63 -9.36
C ARG A 382 -27.65 -14.43 -9.83
N THR A 383 -26.82 -13.81 -9.00
CA THR A 383 -25.42 -13.49 -9.30
C THR A 383 -24.48 -14.54 -8.74
N ILE A 384 -24.69 -14.98 -7.50
CA ILE A 384 -23.76 -15.89 -6.81
C ILE A 384 -23.89 -17.34 -7.29
N PHE A 385 -25.09 -17.84 -7.59
CA PHE A 385 -25.26 -19.23 -8.02
C PHE A 385 -24.64 -19.55 -9.39
N PRO A 386 -24.68 -18.69 -10.43
CA PRO A 386 -23.89 -18.93 -11.64
C PRO A 386 -22.38 -19.03 -11.39
N LEU A 387 -21.84 -18.25 -10.44
CA LEU A 387 -20.44 -18.32 -10.03
C LEU A 387 -20.12 -19.60 -9.25
N PHE A 388 -21.08 -20.09 -8.47
CA PHE A 388 -20.99 -21.37 -7.78
C PHE A 388 -20.98 -22.55 -8.75
N MET A 389 -21.85 -22.54 -9.78
CA MET A 389 -21.95 -23.62 -10.75
C MET A 389 -20.77 -23.68 -11.71
N GLN A 390 -20.17 -22.56 -12.03
CA GLN A 390 -19.04 -22.49 -12.97
C GLN A 390 -17.91 -21.67 -12.38
N THR A 391 -16.82 -22.35 -12.05
CA THR A 391 -15.56 -21.70 -11.66
C THR A 391 -14.96 -21.02 -12.89
N PRO A 392 -14.68 -19.71 -12.86
CA PRO A 392 -14.03 -19.02 -13.97
C PRO A 392 -12.67 -19.65 -14.29
N ARG A 393 -12.39 -19.87 -15.57
CA ARG A 393 -11.03 -20.28 -16.01
C ARG A 393 -10.08 -19.16 -15.69
N LYS A 394 -8.80 -19.50 -15.33
CA LYS A 394 -7.76 -18.52 -15.02
C LYS A 394 -7.74 -17.40 -16.06
N TYR A 395 -7.97 -16.17 -15.62
CA TYR A 395 -7.65 -15.01 -16.42
C TYR A 395 -6.12 -14.96 -16.60
N LYS A 396 -5.68 -14.78 -17.87
CA LYS A 396 -4.25 -14.71 -18.20
C LYS A 396 -3.57 -13.63 -17.34
N LYS A 397 -2.73 -14.01 -16.41
CA LYS A 397 -1.67 -13.29 -15.68
C LYS A 397 -1.95 -12.58 -14.35
N LYS A 398 -3.13 -12.06 -14.01
CA LYS A 398 -3.43 -11.50 -12.68
C LYS A 398 -4.90 -11.72 -12.35
N GLY A 399 -5.22 -12.21 -11.16
CA GLY A 399 -6.57 -12.46 -10.67
C GLY A 399 -6.59 -13.63 -9.70
N ALA A 400 -7.65 -13.73 -8.88
CA ALA A 400 -7.84 -14.80 -7.91
C ALA A 400 -7.71 -16.19 -8.57
N SER A 401 -7.12 -17.13 -7.87
CA SER A 401 -7.04 -18.52 -8.32
C SER A 401 -8.45 -19.13 -8.41
N PRO A 402 -8.65 -20.18 -9.23
CA PRO A 402 -9.91 -20.91 -9.21
C PRO A 402 -10.30 -21.41 -7.83
N GLU A 403 -9.32 -21.79 -7.02
CA GLU A 403 -9.49 -22.23 -5.65
C GLU A 403 -10.00 -21.12 -4.74
N GLU A 404 -9.40 -19.93 -4.79
CA GLU A 404 -9.86 -18.75 -4.03
C GLU A 404 -11.28 -18.35 -4.41
N HIS A 405 -11.59 -18.42 -5.71
CA HIS A 405 -12.95 -18.14 -6.19
C HIS A 405 -13.95 -19.13 -5.59
N GLU A 406 -13.68 -20.44 -5.65
CA GLU A 406 -14.53 -21.49 -5.09
C GLU A 406 -14.69 -21.32 -3.57
N GLU A 407 -13.61 -20.99 -2.87
CA GLU A 407 -13.58 -20.74 -1.42
C GLU A 407 -14.53 -19.61 -1.05
N HIS A 408 -14.36 -18.42 -1.65
CA HIS A 408 -15.20 -17.26 -1.33
C HIS A 408 -16.68 -17.49 -1.69
N VAL A 409 -16.95 -18.10 -2.83
CA VAL A 409 -18.34 -18.43 -3.23
C VAL A 409 -19.00 -19.38 -2.23
N CYS A 410 -18.31 -20.45 -1.84
CA CYS A 410 -18.80 -21.42 -0.85
C CYS A 410 -18.99 -20.76 0.52
N SER A 411 -18.06 -19.90 0.94
CA SER A 411 -18.12 -19.16 2.20
C SER A 411 -19.35 -18.24 2.24
N VAL A 412 -19.60 -17.46 1.19
CA VAL A 412 -20.79 -16.59 1.09
C VAL A 412 -22.09 -17.43 1.17
N ILE A 413 -22.18 -18.54 0.44
CA ILE A 413 -23.37 -19.42 0.46
C ILE A 413 -23.54 -20.04 1.85
N SER A 414 -22.47 -20.52 2.48
CA SER A 414 -22.48 -21.08 3.84
C SER A 414 -22.96 -20.04 4.86
N SER A 415 -22.42 -18.82 4.77
CA SER A 415 -22.84 -17.70 5.62
C SER A 415 -24.32 -17.36 5.45
N MET A 416 -24.84 -17.34 4.23
CA MET A 416 -26.27 -17.15 3.98
C MET A 416 -27.11 -18.31 4.54
N LEU A 417 -26.67 -19.57 4.42
CA LEU A 417 -27.40 -20.73 4.98
C LEU A 417 -27.47 -20.67 6.52
N LYS A 418 -26.43 -20.15 7.17
CA LYS A 418 -26.38 -19.99 8.64
C LYS A 418 -27.20 -18.78 9.10
N ASN A 419 -27.09 -17.66 8.42
CA ASN A 419 -27.52 -16.35 8.90
C ASN A 419 -28.87 -15.86 8.34
N CYS A 420 -29.30 -16.32 7.14
CA CYS A 420 -30.59 -15.90 6.58
C CYS A 420 -31.75 -16.46 7.39
N LYS A 421 -32.77 -15.63 7.55
CA LYS A 421 -34.00 -15.97 8.32
C LYS A 421 -35.22 -16.02 7.41
N THR A 422 -36.25 -16.72 7.86
CA THR A 422 -37.59 -16.74 7.28
C THR A 422 -37.64 -16.82 5.73
N THR A 423 -38.15 -15.78 5.09
CA THR A 423 -38.35 -15.71 3.64
C THR A 423 -37.06 -15.74 2.83
N GLN A 424 -35.99 -15.08 3.29
CA GLN A 424 -34.70 -15.09 2.61
C GLN A 424 -34.08 -16.48 2.63
N ARG A 425 -34.15 -17.17 3.77
CA ARG A 425 -33.72 -18.57 3.89
C ARG A 425 -34.53 -19.49 2.98
N GLN A 426 -35.85 -19.32 2.91
CA GLN A 426 -36.70 -20.13 2.00
C GLN A 426 -36.33 -19.91 0.54
N ARG A 427 -36.10 -18.65 0.13
CA ARG A 427 -35.65 -18.33 -1.24
C ARG A 427 -34.26 -18.95 -1.55
N LEU A 428 -33.34 -18.97 -0.59
CA LEU A 428 -32.07 -19.61 -0.73
C LEU A 428 -32.18 -21.13 -0.87
N LEU A 429 -32.97 -21.79 -0.01
CA LEU A 429 -33.16 -23.23 -0.04
C LEU A 429 -33.88 -23.68 -1.36
N ASN A 430 -34.84 -22.89 -1.84
CA ASN A 430 -35.50 -23.17 -3.11
C ASN A 430 -34.50 -23.20 -4.29
N LYS A 431 -33.36 -22.49 -4.20
CA LYS A 431 -32.32 -22.59 -5.22
C LYS A 431 -31.67 -23.96 -5.33
N PHE A 432 -31.59 -24.71 -4.25
CA PHE A 432 -31.02 -26.06 -4.23
C PHE A 432 -31.99 -27.13 -4.73
N THR A 433 -33.29 -26.82 -4.80
CA THR A 433 -34.32 -27.74 -5.33
C THR A 433 -34.64 -27.50 -6.81
N GLU A 434 -34.09 -26.42 -7.42
CA GLU A 434 -34.23 -26.15 -8.85
C GLU A 434 -33.38 -27.12 -9.69
N ASN A 435 -33.82 -27.44 -10.93
CA ASN A 435 -33.10 -28.21 -11.94
C ASN A 435 -32.60 -29.57 -11.42
N ASP A 436 -33.50 -30.39 -10.90
CA ASP A 436 -33.15 -31.73 -10.36
C ASP A 436 -32.00 -31.75 -9.36
N HIS A 437 -31.91 -30.71 -8.55
CA HIS A 437 -30.87 -30.57 -7.48
C HIS A 437 -29.43 -30.39 -7.97
N GLU A 438 -29.21 -29.94 -9.21
CA GLU A 438 -27.86 -29.74 -9.79
C GLU A 438 -26.87 -28.95 -8.86
N LYS A 439 -27.41 -28.08 -8.00
CA LYS A 439 -26.60 -27.29 -7.05
C LYS A 439 -26.17 -28.10 -5.85
N VAL A 440 -26.93 -29.16 -5.50
CA VAL A 440 -26.51 -30.13 -4.48
C VAL A 440 -25.39 -30.99 -5.04
N ASP A 441 -25.50 -31.43 -6.29
CA ASP A 441 -24.46 -32.23 -6.95
C ASP A 441 -23.16 -31.43 -7.04
N ARG A 442 -23.26 -30.14 -7.41
CA ARG A 442 -22.08 -29.24 -7.42
C ARG A 442 -21.45 -29.06 -6.02
N LEU A 443 -22.30 -28.95 -4.98
CA LEU A 443 -21.81 -28.87 -3.60
C LEU A 443 -21.05 -30.13 -3.20
N MET A 444 -21.58 -31.31 -3.54
CA MET A 444 -20.93 -32.59 -3.28
C MET A 444 -19.64 -32.75 -4.06
N GLU A 445 -19.58 -32.33 -5.33
CA GLU A 445 -18.36 -32.31 -6.14
C GLU A 445 -17.26 -31.49 -5.46
N LEU A 446 -17.56 -30.24 -5.05
CA LEU A 446 -16.64 -29.37 -4.36
C LEU A 446 -16.23 -29.95 -3.00
N HIS A 447 -17.17 -30.54 -2.24
CA HIS A 447 -16.89 -31.17 -0.96
C HIS A 447 -15.83 -32.29 -1.12
N PHE A 448 -16.03 -33.21 -2.05
CA PHE A 448 -15.07 -34.28 -2.28
C PHE A 448 -13.72 -33.77 -2.79
N LYS A 449 -13.73 -32.84 -3.73
CA LYS A 449 -12.50 -32.18 -4.23
C LYS A 449 -11.63 -31.61 -3.10
N TYR A 450 -12.26 -30.91 -2.14
CA TYR A 450 -11.50 -30.28 -1.04
C TYR A 450 -11.24 -31.25 0.12
N LEU A 451 -12.09 -32.26 0.32
CA LEU A 451 -11.81 -33.33 1.29
C LEU A 451 -10.53 -34.11 0.93
N GLU A 452 -10.33 -34.42 -0.35
CA GLU A 452 -9.11 -35.06 -0.85
C GLU A 452 -7.86 -34.17 -0.58
N LYS A 453 -7.97 -32.87 -0.83
CA LYS A 453 -6.89 -31.93 -0.52
C LYS A 453 -6.57 -31.86 0.97
N VAL A 454 -7.59 -31.85 1.84
CA VAL A 454 -7.41 -31.87 3.30
C VAL A 454 -6.70 -33.15 3.74
N HIS A 455 -7.14 -34.33 3.25
CA HIS A 455 -6.49 -35.60 3.56
C HIS A 455 -5.02 -35.65 3.09
N ALA A 456 -4.74 -35.09 1.90
CA ALA A 456 -3.36 -35.02 1.41
C ALA A 456 -2.45 -34.17 2.31
N ILE A 457 -2.95 -33.03 2.79
CA ILE A 457 -2.23 -32.14 3.71
C ILE A 457 -2.07 -32.80 5.10
N ASP A 458 -3.13 -33.40 5.62
CA ASP A 458 -3.08 -34.10 6.92
C ASP A 458 -2.03 -35.22 6.88
N ASN A 459 -1.95 -35.98 5.79
CA ASN A 459 -0.92 -37.03 5.60
C ASN A 459 0.51 -36.45 5.54
N ILE A 460 0.70 -35.26 4.98
CA ILE A 460 2.02 -34.59 4.97
C ILE A 460 2.40 -34.18 6.40
N ILE A 461 1.46 -33.53 7.13
CA ILE A 461 1.67 -33.12 8.52
C ILE A 461 1.99 -34.31 9.43
N GLU A 462 1.33 -35.44 9.22
CA GLU A 462 1.61 -36.66 9.99
C GLU A 462 3.01 -37.19 9.70
N ARG A 463 3.44 -37.28 8.45
CA ARG A 463 4.80 -37.70 8.06
C ARG A 463 5.88 -36.78 8.62
N GLU A 464 5.66 -35.46 8.61
CA GLU A 464 6.59 -34.48 9.20
C GLU A 464 6.71 -34.69 10.72
N LYS A 465 5.60 -34.96 11.41
CA LYS A 465 5.62 -35.27 12.85
C LYS A 465 6.38 -36.58 13.15
N GLU A 466 6.19 -37.62 12.34
CA GLU A 466 6.91 -38.89 12.49
C GLU A 466 8.41 -38.76 12.20
N GLY A 467 8.78 -37.96 11.17
CA GLY A 467 10.16 -37.64 10.86
C GLY A 467 10.88 -36.87 11.98
N HIS A 468 10.19 -35.95 12.64
CA HIS A 468 10.72 -35.24 13.80
C HIS A 468 10.83 -36.13 15.07
N LEU A 469 9.98 -37.14 15.22
CA LEU A 469 10.06 -38.06 16.33
C LEU A 469 11.22 -39.08 16.14
N SER A 470 11.47 -39.51 14.93
CA SER A 470 12.60 -40.44 14.62
C SER A 470 13.97 -39.74 14.69
N GLY A 471 14.08 -38.47 14.27
CA GLY A 471 15.31 -37.68 14.40
C GLY A 471 15.68 -37.32 15.86
N ARG A 472 14.70 -37.33 16.78
CA ARG A 472 14.95 -37.09 18.22
C ARG A 472 15.50 -38.29 18.98
N GLN A 473 15.38 -39.52 18.42
CA GLN A 473 15.94 -40.72 19.04
C GLN A 473 17.44 -40.91 18.75
N GLU A 474 18.00 -40.22 17.76
CA GLU A 474 19.43 -40.31 17.41
C GLU A 474 20.30 -39.19 18.02
N SER A 475 19.73 -38.10 18.55
CA SER A 475 20.46 -37.02 19.23
C SER A 475 19.96 -36.88 20.68
N GLY A 476 20.55 -37.68 21.57
CA GLY A 476 20.37 -37.51 23.00
C GLY A 476 21.11 -36.27 23.49
N GLU A 477 20.42 -35.15 23.53
CA GLU A 477 20.80 -34.02 24.40
C GLU A 477 19.65 -33.04 24.55
N ASP A 478 19.41 -32.72 25.82
CA ASP A 478 18.43 -31.77 26.34
C ASP A 478 18.65 -30.37 25.82
N SER A 479 17.75 -29.83 24.99
CA SER A 479 17.47 -28.40 24.94
C SER A 479 16.02 -28.16 24.58
N LEU A 480 15.24 -27.81 25.59
CA LEU A 480 13.88 -27.33 25.53
C LEU A 480 13.85 -25.97 24.77
N ARG A 481 13.76 -25.99 23.48
CA ARG A 481 13.20 -24.91 22.68
C ARG A 481 12.12 -25.51 21.77
N PRO A 482 10.85 -25.04 21.85
CA PRO A 482 9.86 -25.43 20.85
C PRO A 482 10.25 -24.75 19.54
N LEU A 483 10.79 -25.52 18.59
CA LEU A 483 10.90 -25.12 17.19
C LEU A 483 9.47 -24.93 16.66
N ALA A 484 9.01 -23.70 16.70
CA ALA A 484 7.88 -23.27 15.89
C ALA A 484 8.32 -23.45 14.43
N VAL A 485 7.85 -24.50 13.79
CA VAL A 485 7.97 -24.64 12.32
C VAL A 485 7.30 -23.39 11.74
N ALA A 486 8.11 -22.50 11.20
CA ALA A 486 7.67 -21.27 10.55
C ALA A 486 6.99 -21.62 9.22
N TRP A 487 5.74 -22.02 9.30
CA TRP A 487 4.85 -21.96 8.16
C TRP A 487 4.50 -20.49 7.93
N PRO A 488 4.51 -19.99 6.69
CA PRO A 488 4.02 -18.65 6.40
C PRO A 488 2.64 -18.47 7.04
N GLN A 489 2.43 -17.38 7.76
CA GLN A 489 1.15 -17.15 8.48
C GLN A 489 -0.07 -17.28 7.56
N GLU A 490 0.10 -16.91 6.28
CA GLU A 490 -0.91 -17.09 5.24
C GLU A 490 -1.38 -18.54 5.04
N SER A 491 -0.45 -19.50 5.10
CA SER A 491 -0.81 -20.92 4.94
C SER A 491 -1.61 -21.45 6.15
N ARG A 492 -1.31 -20.99 7.37
CA ARG A 492 -2.07 -21.34 8.58
C ARG A 492 -3.48 -20.75 8.58
N VAL A 493 -3.63 -19.52 8.10
CA VAL A 493 -4.95 -18.85 8.00
C VAL A 493 -5.78 -19.52 6.91
N LYS A 494 -5.22 -19.81 5.73
CA LYS A 494 -5.91 -20.50 4.63
C LYS A 494 -6.42 -21.89 5.06
N ILE A 495 -5.59 -22.69 5.74
CA ILE A 495 -5.99 -24.03 6.22
C ILE A 495 -7.10 -23.96 7.28
N ARG A 496 -7.04 -22.99 8.22
CA ARG A 496 -8.10 -22.79 9.20
C ARG A 496 -9.40 -22.33 8.54
N HIS A 497 -9.33 -21.45 7.57
CA HIS A 497 -10.51 -20.95 6.85
C HIS A 497 -11.17 -22.06 6.04
N GLN A 498 -10.40 -22.85 5.29
CA GLN A 498 -10.90 -24.02 4.55
C GLN A 498 -11.55 -25.07 5.48
N ARG A 499 -10.99 -25.35 6.65
CA ARG A 499 -11.63 -26.25 7.65
C ARG A 499 -12.95 -25.69 8.19
N CYS A 500 -13.12 -24.36 8.31
CA CYS A 500 -14.35 -23.76 8.78
C CYS A 500 -15.47 -23.71 7.72
N VAL A 501 -15.12 -23.60 6.45
CA VAL A 501 -16.08 -23.52 5.33
C VAL A 501 -16.68 -24.88 4.99
N PHE A 502 -15.91 -25.97 5.15
CA PHE A 502 -16.33 -27.33 4.77
C PHE A 502 -16.70 -28.24 5.96
N ARG A 503 -16.68 -27.77 7.22
CA ARG A 503 -17.34 -28.38 8.37
C ARG A 503 -18.74 -27.80 8.58
#